data_c041bf4f76cb998ebb07a78389652acf
#
_entry.id   c041bf4f76cb998ebb07a78389652acf
#
_cell.length_a   1.000
_cell.length_b   1.000
_cell.length_c   1.000
_cell.angle_alpha   90.00
_cell.angle_beta   90.00
_cell.angle_gamma   90.00
#
_symmetry.space_group_name_H-M   'P 1'
#
loop_
_entity.id
_entity.type
_entity.pdbx_description
1 polymer ?
#
loop_
_entity_poly.entity_id
_entity_poly.type
_entity_poly.pdbx_seq_one_letter_code
_entity_poly.pdbx_strand_id
1 'polypeptide(L)'
;MITGYRSPEITGVLDGYSAQHGLSTGILAYLDFGGATGSSKDGLAETMLAFATERGTLQPGMPVVEASSGSFGAALAVSCATTGHPCILVVPSNLPIAQRKRLQDLGAHIIACSSSGRRAMERVAEDTAKRYGGYYTHYFSNDDNPEYHRRVTGPQIYKNAGDAIDAIVIGVGSGGTITGVGETVKAWTNDVRIVAVEPYESQALSSG
;
A
#
# COMPACT_ATOMS: atom_id res chain seq x y z
N MET A 1 15.74 7.01 -8.24
CA MET A 1 15.33 5.70 -8.82
C MET A 1 15.91 4.60 -7.93
N ILE A 2 15.04 3.79 -7.30
CA ILE A 2 15.51 2.62 -6.54
C ILE A 2 16.07 1.61 -7.55
N THR A 3 17.34 1.34 -7.46
CA THR A 3 18.02 0.28 -8.22
C THR A 3 17.48 -1.06 -7.73
N GLY A 4 16.73 -1.78 -8.56
CA GLY A 4 16.21 -3.11 -8.25
C GLY A 4 14.71 -3.28 -8.28
N TYR A 5 13.92 -2.20 -8.44
CA TYR A 5 12.49 -2.31 -8.66
C TYR A 5 12.21 -2.92 -10.03
N ARG A 6 11.60 -4.10 -10.06
CA ARG A 6 10.99 -4.64 -11.28
C ARG A 6 9.62 -4.01 -11.45
N SER A 7 9.38 -3.42 -12.61
CA SER A 7 8.04 -2.95 -12.95
C SER A 7 7.03 -4.08 -12.78
N PRO A 8 5.84 -3.80 -12.25
CA PRO A 8 4.75 -4.77 -12.21
C PRO A 8 4.49 -5.37 -13.57
N GLU A 9 4.20 -6.66 -13.61
CA GLU A 9 3.89 -7.39 -14.84
C GLU A 9 2.43 -7.81 -14.83
N ILE A 10 1.76 -7.70 -15.98
CA ILE A 10 0.50 -8.37 -16.21
C ILE A 10 0.82 -9.67 -16.94
N THR A 11 0.31 -10.78 -16.42
CA THR A 11 0.59 -12.10 -16.95
C THR A 11 -0.68 -12.93 -17.03
N GLY A 12 -0.80 -13.76 -18.06
CA GLY A 12 -1.82 -14.78 -18.24
C GLY A 12 -1.60 -16.04 -17.38
N VAL A 13 -1.00 -15.92 -16.19
CA VAL A 13 -0.70 -17.05 -15.28
C VAL A 13 -1.91 -17.97 -15.04
N LEU A 14 -3.12 -17.43 -15.21
CA LEU A 14 -4.37 -18.14 -14.95
C LEU A 14 -5.07 -18.67 -16.23
N ASP A 15 -4.41 -18.65 -17.38
CA ASP A 15 -4.99 -19.18 -18.63
C ASP A 15 -5.36 -20.68 -18.50
N GLY A 16 -4.50 -21.45 -17.84
CA GLY A 16 -4.79 -22.87 -17.52
C GLY A 16 -5.95 -23.05 -16.56
N TYR A 17 -6.14 -22.12 -15.62
CA TYR A 17 -7.25 -22.14 -14.66
C TYR A 17 -8.59 -21.91 -15.36
N SER A 18 -8.68 -20.93 -16.25
CA SER A 18 -9.88 -20.66 -17.04
C SER A 18 -10.30 -21.89 -17.84
N ALA A 19 -9.35 -22.54 -18.51
CA ALA A 19 -9.62 -23.76 -19.28
C ALA A 19 -10.11 -24.93 -18.40
N GLN A 20 -9.48 -25.15 -17.23
CA GLN A 20 -9.86 -26.22 -16.29
C GLN A 20 -11.27 -26.04 -15.71
N HIS A 21 -11.70 -24.79 -15.53
CA HIS A 21 -12.99 -24.44 -14.92
C HIS A 21 -14.06 -24.07 -15.94
N GLY A 22 -13.80 -24.25 -17.24
CA GLY A 22 -14.77 -23.96 -18.30
C GLY A 22 -15.16 -22.49 -18.38
N LEU A 23 -14.29 -21.58 -17.96
CA LEU A 23 -14.51 -20.14 -18.03
C LEU A 23 -14.25 -19.66 -19.46
N SER A 24 -15.17 -18.89 -20.01
CA SER A 24 -15.04 -18.25 -21.33
C SER A 24 -14.22 -16.95 -21.31
N THR A 25 -13.74 -16.53 -20.12
CA THR A 25 -12.99 -15.29 -19.94
C THR A 25 -11.53 -15.57 -19.62
N GLY A 26 -10.62 -14.74 -20.17
CA GLY A 26 -9.23 -14.69 -19.70
C GLY A 26 -9.12 -14.07 -18.31
N ILE A 27 -8.19 -14.56 -17.49
CA ILE A 27 -7.88 -13.97 -16.20
C ILE A 27 -6.44 -13.46 -16.25
N LEU A 28 -6.26 -12.15 -16.07
CA LEU A 28 -4.97 -11.49 -15.99
C LEU A 28 -4.63 -11.20 -14.52
N ALA A 29 -3.39 -11.45 -14.13
CA ALA A 29 -2.90 -11.09 -12.81
C ALA A 29 -1.91 -9.91 -12.91
N TYR A 30 -2.19 -8.84 -12.16
CA TYR A 30 -1.24 -7.75 -11.97
C TYR A 30 -0.34 -8.07 -10.79
N LEU A 31 0.92 -8.37 -11.10
CA LEU A 31 1.92 -8.84 -10.14
C LEU A 31 2.82 -7.68 -9.71
N ASP A 32 2.62 -7.17 -8.50
CA ASP A 32 3.38 -6.04 -7.92
C ASP A 32 4.13 -6.48 -6.67
N PHE A 33 5.21 -7.23 -6.86
CA PHE A 33 6.09 -7.72 -5.80
C PHE A 33 7.58 -7.56 -6.13
N GLY A 34 7.90 -6.72 -7.11
CA GLY A 34 9.28 -6.50 -7.58
C GLY A 34 10.11 -5.56 -6.70
N GLY A 35 9.53 -4.97 -5.66
CA GLY A 35 10.22 -4.05 -4.75
C GLY A 35 11.02 -4.72 -3.65
N ALA A 36 11.68 -3.92 -2.81
CA ALA A 36 12.63 -4.36 -1.78
C ALA A 36 12.00 -5.24 -0.69
N THR A 37 10.71 -5.06 -0.37
CA THR A 37 9.99 -5.88 0.62
C THR A 37 9.21 -7.02 -0.03
N GLY A 38 9.12 -7.04 -1.36
CA GLY A 38 8.29 -7.96 -2.12
C GLY A 38 6.79 -7.68 -1.99
N SER A 39 6.42 -6.44 -1.75
CA SER A 39 5.04 -6.01 -1.52
C SER A 39 4.64 -4.90 -2.48
N SER A 40 3.37 -4.88 -2.90
CA SER A 40 2.74 -3.77 -3.64
C SER A 40 2.75 -2.43 -2.89
N LYS A 41 3.30 -2.38 -1.68
CA LYS A 41 3.42 -1.15 -0.89
C LYS A 41 4.75 -0.44 -1.06
N ASP A 42 5.72 -1.05 -1.72
CA ASP A 42 7.06 -0.48 -1.89
C ASP A 42 7.02 0.84 -2.66
N GLY A 43 6.45 0.83 -3.88
CA GLY A 43 6.32 2.06 -4.68
C GLY A 43 5.38 3.10 -4.06
N LEU A 44 4.34 2.64 -3.35
CA LEU A 44 3.43 3.53 -2.63
C LEU A 44 4.15 4.29 -1.52
N ALA A 45 4.90 3.60 -0.65
CA ALA A 45 5.61 4.24 0.46
C ALA A 45 6.66 5.26 -0.03
N GLU A 46 7.42 4.89 -1.06
CA GLU A 46 8.37 5.79 -1.71
C GLU A 46 7.69 7.06 -2.25
N THR A 47 6.59 6.88 -2.97
CA THR A 47 5.87 8.01 -3.59
C THR A 47 5.22 8.91 -2.54
N MET A 48 4.65 8.36 -1.47
CA MET A 48 4.08 9.17 -0.40
C MET A 48 5.15 10.05 0.29
N LEU A 49 6.36 9.52 0.51
CA LEU A 49 7.47 10.33 1.04
C LEU A 49 7.93 11.40 0.05
N ALA A 50 8.01 11.07 -1.25
CA ALA A 50 8.36 12.03 -2.29
C ALA A 50 7.35 13.18 -2.36
N PHE A 51 6.04 12.87 -2.37
CA PHE A 51 5.00 13.90 -2.37
C PHE A 51 5.05 14.79 -1.11
N ALA A 52 5.30 14.21 0.08
CA ALA A 52 5.46 14.97 1.30
C ALA A 52 6.69 15.90 1.25
N THR A 53 7.79 15.43 0.67
CA THR A 53 9.01 16.21 0.47
C THR A 53 8.79 17.35 -0.52
N GLU A 54 8.15 17.09 -1.67
CA GLU A 54 7.82 18.10 -2.68
C GLU A 54 6.93 19.21 -2.13
N ARG A 55 5.97 18.87 -1.26
CA ARG A 55 5.14 19.86 -0.56
C ARG A 55 5.83 20.57 0.59
N GLY A 56 7.05 20.18 0.94
CA GLY A 56 7.78 20.72 2.08
C GLY A 56 7.24 20.30 3.46
N THR A 57 6.33 19.33 3.53
CA THR A 57 5.80 18.79 4.80
C THR A 57 6.73 17.78 5.45
N LEU A 58 7.57 17.12 4.66
CA LEU A 58 8.65 16.25 5.12
C LEU A 58 10.00 16.94 4.84
N GLN A 59 10.70 17.35 5.89
CA GLN A 59 12.01 18.01 5.80
C GLN A 59 13.15 16.98 5.93
N PRO A 60 14.34 17.24 5.35
CA PRO A 60 15.49 16.34 5.48
C PRO A 60 15.79 15.95 6.92
N GLY A 61 15.95 14.66 7.18
CA GLY A 61 16.23 14.11 8.51
C GLY A 61 15.05 14.10 9.50
N MET A 62 13.89 14.63 9.11
CA MET A 62 12.68 14.59 9.94
C MET A 62 12.23 13.13 10.17
N PRO A 63 11.90 12.72 11.41
CA PRO A 63 11.33 11.40 11.66
C PRO A 63 10.01 11.19 10.93
N VAL A 64 9.83 10.00 10.35
CA VAL A 64 8.58 9.58 9.73
C VAL A 64 7.88 8.58 10.66
N VAL A 65 6.63 8.82 10.96
CA VAL A 65 5.85 8.03 11.91
C VAL A 65 4.66 7.39 11.21
N GLU A 66 4.34 6.13 11.55
CA GLU A 66 3.12 5.47 11.08
C GLU A 66 2.63 4.40 12.07
N ALA A 67 1.31 4.19 12.09
CA ALA A 67 0.65 3.11 12.84
C ALA A 67 0.48 1.86 11.95
N SER A 68 1.57 1.11 11.77
CA SER A 68 1.55 -0.05 10.85
C SER A 68 2.50 -1.15 11.29
N SER A 69 1.98 -2.38 11.34
CA SER A 69 2.78 -3.60 11.55
C SER A 69 2.87 -4.48 10.28
N GLY A 70 2.17 -4.09 9.23
CA GLY A 70 2.05 -4.86 7.98
C GLY A 70 2.99 -4.41 6.87
N SER A 71 2.61 -4.75 5.64
CA SER A 71 3.43 -4.50 4.44
C SER A 71 3.73 -3.02 4.21
N PHE A 72 2.79 -2.11 4.52
CA PHE A 72 3.06 -0.68 4.37
C PHE A 72 4.14 -0.21 5.36
N GLY A 73 4.08 -0.65 6.63
CA GLY A 73 5.11 -0.32 7.61
C GLY A 73 6.51 -0.84 7.21
N ALA A 74 6.58 -2.05 6.65
CA ALA A 74 7.83 -2.60 6.14
C ALA A 74 8.37 -1.78 4.95
N ALA A 75 7.52 -1.46 3.98
CA ALA A 75 7.88 -0.62 2.83
C ALA A 75 8.33 0.78 3.26
N LEU A 76 7.61 1.40 4.22
CA LEU A 76 7.94 2.70 4.77
C LEU A 76 9.31 2.69 5.46
N ALA A 77 9.64 1.65 6.24
CA ALA A 77 10.93 1.52 6.88
C ALA A 77 12.08 1.50 5.86
N VAL A 78 11.93 0.73 4.78
CA VAL A 78 12.93 0.69 3.69
C VAL A 78 13.04 2.04 2.99
N SER A 79 11.91 2.66 2.65
CA SER A 79 11.91 3.97 1.98
C SER A 79 12.55 5.05 2.86
N CYS A 80 12.30 5.06 4.15
CA CYS A 80 12.93 5.96 5.12
C CYS A 80 14.45 5.73 5.20
N ALA A 81 14.88 4.47 5.29
CA ALA A 81 16.31 4.14 5.33
C ALA A 81 17.04 4.62 4.06
N THR A 82 16.40 4.47 2.90
CA THR A 82 16.95 4.91 1.60
C THR A 82 17.04 6.44 1.49
N THR A 83 16.07 7.16 2.08
CA THR A 83 15.97 8.63 2.00
C THR A 83 16.60 9.36 3.19
N GLY A 84 17.16 8.61 4.16
CA GLY A 84 17.85 9.19 5.33
C GLY A 84 16.92 9.72 6.41
N HIS A 85 15.70 9.22 6.50
CA HIS A 85 14.73 9.56 7.54
C HIS A 85 14.69 8.49 8.64
N PRO A 86 14.70 8.86 9.94
CA PRO A 86 14.34 7.93 11.01
C PRO A 86 12.90 7.45 10.81
N CYS A 87 12.67 6.13 10.85
CA CYS A 87 11.32 5.54 10.76
C CYS A 87 10.86 5.08 12.13
N ILE A 88 9.67 5.50 12.56
CA ILE A 88 9.05 5.09 13.83
C ILE A 88 7.72 4.42 13.52
N LEU A 89 7.58 3.14 13.87
CA LEU A 89 6.35 2.39 13.68
C LEU A 89 5.68 2.10 15.02
N VAL A 90 4.42 2.52 15.13
CA VAL A 90 3.55 2.15 16.25
C VAL A 90 2.87 0.83 15.89
N VAL A 91 3.07 -0.18 16.73
CA VAL A 91 2.58 -1.54 16.50
C VAL A 91 1.86 -2.09 17.73
N PRO A 92 0.98 -3.09 17.60
CA PRO A 92 0.37 -3.73 18.76
C PRO A 92 1.44 -4.35 19.68
N SER A 93 1.26 -4.26 20.99
CA SER A 93 2.20 -4.83 21.98
C SER A 93 2.31 -6.36 21.86
N ASN A 94 1.27 -7.02 21.37
CA ASN A 94 1.23 -8.47 21.13
C ASN A 94 1.70 -8.87 19.73
N LEU A 95 2.32 -7.95 18.96
CA LEU A 95 2.89 -8.28 17.65
C LEU A 95 3.92 -9.41 17.81
N PRO A 96 3.84 -10.50 17.01
CA PRO A 96 4.79 -11.58 17.07
C PRO A 96 6.25 -11.11 16.99
N ILE A 97 7.13 -11.71 17.80
CA ILE A 97 8.54 -11.30 17.91
C ILE A 97 9.25 -11.31 16.53
N ALA A 98 8.96 -12.31 15.69
CA ALA A 98 9.55 -12.41 14.35
C ALA A 98 9.16 -11.23 13.45
N GLN A 99 7.88 -10.79 13.51
CA GLN A 99 7.42 -9.62 12.73
C GLN A 99 8.04 -8.33 13.27
N ARG A 100 8.11 -8.17 14.59
CA ARG A 100 8.78 -7.01 15.21
C ARG A 100 10.24 -6.94 14.79
N LYS A 101 10.95 -8.07 14.90
CA LYS A 101 12.35 -8.16 14.49
C LYS A 101 12.53 -7.80 13.01
N ARG A 102 11.67 -8.33 12.13
CA ARG A 102 11.72 -7.98 10.70
C ARG A 102 11.62 -6.47 10.46
N LEU A 103 10.69 -5.77 11.12
CA LEU A 103 10.55 -4.32 10.98
C LEU A 103 11.78 -3.57 11.50
N GLN A 104 12.37 -4.03 12.61
CA GLN A 104 13.61 -3.47 13.16
C GLN A 104 14.81 -3.71 12.24
N ASP A 105 14.92 -4.90 11.65
CA ASP A 105 15.98 -5.24 10.70
C ASP A 105 15.88 -4.37 9.41
N LEU A 106 14.69 -3.88 9.07
CA LEU A 106 14.45 -2.91 7.99
C LEU A 106 14.71 -1.46 8.40
N GLY A 107 15.16 -1.21 9.62
CA GLY A 107 15.54 0.12 10.12
C GLY A 107 14.47 0.85 10.93
N ALA A 108 13.34 0.23 11.23
CA ALA A 108 12.29 0.89 12.01
C ALA A 108 12.54 0.87 13.53
N HIS A 109 12.31 2.01 14.17
CA HIS A 109 12.14 2.10 15.62
C HIS A 109 10.70 1.72 15.98
N ILE A 110 10.53 0.80 16.93
CA ILE A 110 9.23 0.25 17.28
C ILE A 110 8.71 0.86 18.58
N ILE A 111 7.50 1.39 18.53
CA ILE A 111 6.72 1.78 19.73
C ILE A 111 5.56 0.80 19.88
N ALA A 112 5.52 0.11 21.02
CA ALA A 112 4.46 -0.83 21.34
C ALA A 112 3.23 -0.09 21.90
N CYS A 113 2.07 -0.29 21.29
CA CYS A 113 0.79 0.19 21.78
C CYS A 113 0.05 -0.94 22.50
N SER A 114 -0.44 -0.67 23.71
CA SER A 114 -1.19 -1.66 24.52
C SER A 114 -2.56 -2.02 23.90
N SER A 115 -3.12 -1.14 23.10
CA SER A 115 -4.35 -1.40 22.33
C SER A 115 -4.00 -1.85 20.92
N SER A 116 -4.64 -2.91 20.44
CA SER A 116 -4.53 -3.38 19.05
C SER A 116 -5.51 -2.69 18.09
N GLY A 117 -6.42 -1.87 18.61
CA GLY A 117 -7.39 -1.14 17.79
C GLY A 117 -6.72 -0.07 16.94
N ARG A 118 -7.05 -0.02 15.65
CA ARG A 118 -6.47 0.92 14.68
C ARG A 118 -6.49 2.37 15.19
N ARG A 119 -7.65 2.89 15.60
CA ARG A 119 -7.79 4.27 16.10
C ARG A 119 -6.90 4.58 17.31
N ALA A 120 -6.64 3.60 18.17
CA ALA A 120 -5.76 3.80 19.32
C ALA A 120 -4.30 3.89 18.88
N MET A 121 -3.87 3.05 17.94
CA MET A 121 -2.53 3.11 17.37
C MET A 121 -2.29 4.39 16.58
N GLU A 122 -3.27 4.84 15.79
CA GLU A 122 -3.23 6.12 15.06
C GLU A 122 -3.03 7.31 16.01
N ARG A 123 -3.75 7.36 17.14
CA ARG A 123 -3.55 8.40 18.17
C ARG A 123 -2.13 8.37 18.74
N VAL A 124 -1.61 7.19 19.07
CA VAL A 124 -0.24 7.06 19.57
C VAL A 124 0.78 7.49 18.50
N ALA A 125 0.54 7.19 17.22
CA ALA A 125 1.39 7.64 16.13
C ALA A 125 1.36 9.16 15.98
N GLU A 126 0.18 9.77 16.04
CA GLU A 126 0.02 11.23 15.98
C GLU A 126 0.72 11.93 17.14
N ASP A 127 0.54 11.44 18.38
CA ASP A 127 1.21 11.98 19.56
C ASP A 127 2.74 11.80 19.48
N THR A 128 3.19 10.67 18.92
CA THR A 128 4.60 10.41 18.66
C THR A 128 5.17 11.40 17.65
N ALA A 129 4.47 11.62 16.55
CA ALA A 129 4.90 12.58 15.53
C ALA A 129 5.00 14.00 16.12
N LYS A 130 4.01 14.44 16.88
CA LYS A 130 4.05 15.74 17.60
C LYS A 130 5.24 15.84 18.55
N ARG A 131 5.48 14.78 19.34
CA ARG A 131 6.55 14.74 20.35
C ARG A 131 7.94 14.84 19.74
N TYR A 132 8.16 14.20 18.60
CA TYR A 132 9.47 14.16 17.94
C TYR A 132 9.62 15.16 16.79
N GLY A 133 8.62 16.02 16.55
CA GLY A 133 8.62 16.94 15.42
C GLY A 133 8.67 16.19 14.08
N GLY A 134 7.98 15.04 14.02
CA GLY A 134 8.01 14.15 12.88
C GLY A 134 6.81 14.31 11.93
N TYR A 135 6.91 13.71 10.76
CA TYR A 135 5.84 13.60 9.78
C TYR A 135 5.05 12.30 10.00
N TYR A 136 3.75 12.42 10.24
CA TYR A 136 2.84 11.26 10.30
C TYR A 136 2.23 11.03 8.91
N THR A 137 2.41 9.83 8.35
CA THR A 137 2.02 9.55 6.97
C THR A 137 0.51 9.41 6.75
N HIS A 138 -0.27 9.12 7.82
CA HIS A 138 -1.73 8.96 7.75
C HIS A 138 -2.19 7.97 6.66
N TYR A 139 -1.52 6.83 6.52
CA TYR A 139 -1.71 5.87 5.42
C TYR A 139 -3.18 5.57 5.06
N PHE A 140 -4.07 5.49 6.04
CA PHE A 140 -5.49 5.18 5.81
C PHE A 140 -6.35 6.37 5.37
N SER A 141 -5.88 7.60 5.54
CA SER A 141 -6.65 8.82 5.28
C SER A 141 -5.91 9.85 4.44
N ASN A 142 -4.71 9.54 3.99
CA ASN A 142 -3.91 10.43 3.14
C ASN A 142 -4.26 10.23 1.67
N ASP A 143 -4.65 11.31 1.00
CA ASP A 143 -5.00 11.29 -0.43
C ASP A 143 -3.83 10.93 -1.35
N ASP A 144 -2.58 11.00 -0.88
CA ASP A 144 -1.42 10.51 -1.61
C ASP A 144 -1.49 9.00 -1.90
N ASN A 145 -2.19 8.25 -1.04
CA ASN A 145 -2.36 6.81 -1.26
C ASN A 145 -3.19 6.52 -2.53
N PRO A 146 -4.44 6.96 -2.69
CA PRO A 146 -5.15 6.77 -3.95
C PRO A 146 -4.49 7.53 -5.11
N GLU A 147 -3.82 8.65 -4.87
CA GLU A 147 -3.13 9.42 -5.91
C GLU A 147 -1.97 8.64 -6.54
N TYR A 148 -1.18 7.91 -5.76
CA TYR A 148 -0.20 6.97 -6.30
C TYR A 148 -0.85 5.98 -7.28
N HIS A 149 -1.96 5.41 -6.91
CA HIS A 149 -2.65 4.42 -7.75
C HIS A 149 -3.30 5.05 -8.98
N ARG A 150 -3.74 6.32 -8.91
CA ARG A 150 -4.21 7.08 -10.08
C ARG A 150 -3.09 7.33 -11.09
N ARG A 151 -1.89 7.68 -10.62
CA ARG A 151 -0.76 8.05 -11.48
C ARG A 151 0.05 6.88 -11.97
N VAL A 152 0.08 5.79 -11.21
CA VAL A 152 1.00 4.67 -11.48
C VAL A 152 0.23 3.38 -11.76
N THR A 153 -0.48 2.84 -10.78
CA THR A 153 -1.08 1.50 -10.87
C THR A 153 -2.19 1.43 -11.92
N GLY A 154 -3.13 2.37 -11.91
CA GLY A 154 -4.23 2.43 -12.87
C GLY A 154 -3.75 2.52 -14.32
N PRO A 155 -2.86 3.48 -14.66
CA PRO A 155 -2.27 3.58 -15.99
C PRO A 155 -1.51 2.33 -16.44
N GLN A 156 -0.76 1.69 -15.53
CA GLN A 156 -0.04 0.46 -15.86
C GLN A 156 -0.98 -0.70 -16.16
N ILE A 157 -2.04 -0.88 -15.38
CA ILE A 157 -3.06 -1.90 -15.63
C ILE A 157 -3.70 -1.67 -16.99
N TYR A 158 -4.18 -0.46 -17.26
CA TYR A 158 -4.83 -0.12 -18.53
C TYR A 158 -3.90 -0.28 -19.72
N LYS A 159 -2.65 0.20 -19.63
CA LYS A 159 -1.66 0.08 -20.71
C LYS A 159 -1.40 -1.37 -21.12
N ASN A 160 -1.45 -2.30 -20.16
CA ASN A 160 -1.11 -3.70 -20.42
C ASN A 160 -2.33 -4.55 -20.80
N ALA A 161 -3.52 -4.23 -20.29
CA ALA A 161 -4.74 -5.00 -20.54
C ALA A 161 -5.66 -4.37 -21.61
N GLY A 162 -5.54 -3.06 -21.86
CA GLY A 162 -6.31 -2.32 -22.89
C GLY A 162 -7.81 -2.29 -22.64
N ASP A 163 -8.57 -2.10 -23.70
CA ASP A 163 -10.04 -2.02 -23.68
C ASP A 163 -10.73 -3.38 -23.44
N ALA A 164 -9.96 -4.45 -23.34
CA ALA A 164 -10.48 -5.81 -23.13
C ALA A 164 -10.81 -6.12 -21.65
N ILE A 165 -10.76 -5.11 -20.76
CA ILE A 165 -11.05 -5.31 -19.34
C ILE A 165 -12.56 -5.20 -19.08
N ASP A 166 -13.20 -6.32 -18.73
CA ASP A 166 -14.60 -6.35 -18.27
C ASP A 166 -14.74 -6.05 -16.78
N ALA A 167 -13.76 -6.51 -15.98
CA ALA A 167 -13.77 -6.34 -14.53
C ALA A 167 -12.36 -6.28 -13.95
N ILE A 168 -12.19 -5.49 -12.88
CA ILE A 168 -10.99 -5.47 -12.05
C ILE A 168 -11.38 -5.87 -10.63
N VAL A 169 -10.74 -6.92 -10.11
CA VAL A 169 -10.99 -7.46 -8.78
C VAL A 169 -9.83 -7.07 -7.86
N ILE A 170 -10.13 -6.38 -6.78
CA ILE A 170 -9.11 -5.82 -5.86
C ILE A 170 -9.44 -6.16 -4.41
N GLY A 171 -8.46 -6.76 -3.70
CA GLY A 171 -8.52 -6.89 -2.25
C GLY A 171 -8.39 -5.53 -1.56
N VAL A 172 -9.30 -5.22 -0.66
CA VAL A 172 -9.38 -3.89 -0.02
C VAL A 172 -8.76 -3.92 1.38
N GLY A 173 -7.71 -3.12 1.57
CA GLY A 173 -7.15 -2.79 2.88
C GLY A 173 -7.46 -1.34 3.24
N SER A 174 -6.63 -0.38 2.83
CA SER A 174 -6.86 1.05 3.04
C SER A 174 -7.88 1.68 2.08
N GLY A 175 -8.23 0.99 1.01
CA GLY A 175 -9.07 1.53 -0.06
C GLY A 175 -8.30 2.27 -1.16
N GLY A 176 -7.05 2.66 -0.95
CA GLY A 176 -6.29 3.48 -1.89
C GLY A 176 -6.17 2.86 -3.29
N THR A 177 -5.85 1.58 -3.37
CA THR A 177 -5.72 0.87 -4.66
C THR A 177 -7.02 0.86 -5.45
N ILE A 178 -8.11 0.43 -4.81
CA ILE A 178 -9.40 0.33 -5.51
C ILE A 178 -9.92 1.70 -5.93
N THR A 179 -9.72 2.74 -5.11
CA THR A 179 -10.08 4.11 -5.41
C THR A 179 -9.27 4.63 -6.60
N GLY A 180 -7.95 4.63 -6.52
CA GLY A 180 -7.10 5.21 -7.55
C GLY A 180 -7.18 4.46 -8.88
N VAL A 181 -7.15 3.12 -8.87
CA VAL A 181 -7.31 2.30 -10.07
C VAL A 181 -8.71 2.46 -10.66
N GLY A 182 -9.75 2.38 -9.80
CA GLY A 182 -11.14 2.47 -10.25
C GLY A 182 -11.45 3.79 -10.93
N GLU A 183 -11.04 4.91 -10.34
CA GLU A 183 -11.22 6.25 -10.93
C GLU A 183 -10.48 6.39 -12.25
N THR A 184 -9.22 5.94 -12.32
CA THR A 184 -8.41 6.03 -13.54
C THR A 184 -9.01 5.20 -14.68
N VAL A 185 -9.29 3.92 -14.42
CA VAL A 185 -9.76 3.03 -15.49
C VAL A 185 -11.15 3.43 -15.95
N LYS A 186 -12.06 3.82 -15.04
CA LYS A 186 -13.39 4.31 -15.41
C LYS A 186 -13.38 5.64 -16.17
N ALA A 187 -12.34 6.44 -16.03
CA ALA A 187 -12.18 7.65 -16.84
C ALA A 187 -11.82 7.33 -18.29
N TRP A 188 -11.25 6.16 -18.56
CA TRP A 188 -10.81 5.75 -19.90
C TRP A 188 -11.75 4.74 -20.56
N THR A 189 -12.49 3.94 -19.76
CA THR A 189 -13.49 3.00 -20.26
C THR A 189 -14.70 2.97 -19.32
N ASN A 190 -15.92 3.12 -19.88
CA ASN A 190 -17.14 3.28 -19.08
C ASN A 190 -17.70 1.95 -18.56
N ASP A 191 -17.40 0.83 -19.20
CA ASP A 191 -18.10 -0.45 -18.96
C ASP A 191 -17.38 -1.39 -17.97
N VAL A 192 -16.19 -0.99 -17.45
CA VAL A 192 -15.43 -1.81 -16.51
C VAL A 192 -16.12 -1.89 -15.15
N ARG A 193 -16.25 -3.11 -14.61
CA ARG A 193 -16.70 -3.35 -13.24
C ARG A 193 -15.52 -3.33 -12.28
N ILE A 194 -15.62 -2.56 -11.21
CA ILE A 194 -14.64 -2.57 -10.12
C ILE A 194 -15.23 -3.37 -8.96
N VAL A 195 -14.58 -4.48 -8.62
CA VAL A 195 -15.03 -5.44 -7.62
C VAL A 195 -14.12 -5.36 -6.39
N ALA A 196 -14.69 -4.96 -5.26
CA ALA A 196 -14.01 -4.96 -3.97
C ALA A 196 -14.09 -6.35 -3.33
N VAL A 197 -12.95 -6.84 -2.81
CA VAL A 197 -12.88 -8.07 -2.04
C VAL A 197 -12.38 -7.76 -0.65
N GLU A 198 -13.10 -8.22 0.37
CA GLU A 198 -12.70 -8.10 1.78
C GLU A 198 -12.72 -9.47 2.46
N PRO A 199 -11.95 -9.68 3.54
CA PRO A 199 -11.99 -10.93 4.30
C PRO A 199 -13.35 -11.13 4.96
N TYR A 200 -13.85 -12.37 4.96
CA TYR A 200 -15.11 -12.71 5.63
C TYR A 200 -15.10 -12.36 7.13
N GLU A 201 -13.94 -12.49 7.77
CA GLU A 201 -13.73 -12.18 9.19
C GLU A 201 -13.59 -10.66 9.47
N SER A 202 -13.54 -9.82 8.44
CA SER A 202 -13.39 -8.36 8.55
C SER A 202 -14.15 -7.62 7.45
N GLN A 203 -15.47 -7.67 7.57
CA GLN A 203 -16.40 -7.12 6.58
C GLN A 203 -16.66 -5.61 6.81
N ALA A 204 -15.61 -4.80 6.66
CA ALA A 204 -15.72 -3.36 6.90
C ALA A 204 -16.49 -2.60 5.80
N LEU A 205 -16.63 -3.17 4.60
CA LEU A 205 -17.33 -2.54 3.48
C LEU A 205 -18.79 -2.99 3.38
N SER A 206 -19.08 -4.27 3.64
CA SER A 206 -20.42 -4.85 3.45
C SER A 206 -21.28 -4.85 4.71
N SER A 207 -20.70 -4.77 5.89
CA SER A 207 -21.44 -4.75 7.16
C SER A 207 -21.50 -3.39 7.88
N GLY A 208 -20.82 -2.37 7.35
CA GLY A 208 -20.92 -0.96 7.83
C GLY A 208 -19.98 -0.67 8.98
#